data_8ae5c9d06f43ce3ca190ecfb78191a36
#
_entry.id   8ae5c9d06f43ce3ca190ecfb78191a36
#
_cell.length_a   1.000
_cell.length_b   1.000
_cell.length_c   1.000
_cell.angle_alpha   90.00
_cell.angle_beta   90.00
_cell.angle_gamma   90.00
#
_symmetry.space_group_name_H-M   'P 1'
#
loop_
_entity.id
_entity.type
_entity.pdbx_description
1 polymer ?
#
loop_
_entity_poly.entity_id
_entity_poly.type
_entity_poly.pdbx_seq_one_letter_code
_entity_poly.pdbx_strand_id
1 'polypeptide(L)'
;MSDAADFIEVYHDAVDPALCRQLVERFEASGDGVPGKVGGGLYPELKDSLDLTISGRPEWADMEAALNQAVFAALLRYLRRYHYGLIAPIMLEISDPADGARKRLDADLLQRLDDQALGPIVQYVFRPGAINLQRYSAGRGGYPYWHCELYPRGADAEPLHRHLLWTLYLNDGFGAGETEFLYQRRKIEPRTGSLLLAPAAFTHTHRGNTPAQGDKYIATSWILFRRAEHIFGG
;
A
#
# COMPACT_ATOMS: atom_id res chain seq x y z
N MET A 1 0.94 -23.52 19.45
CA MET A 1 -0.14 -22.73 18.82
C MET A 1 0.35 -22.41 17.43
N SER A 2 -0.34 -22.84 16.38
CA SER A 2 0.05 -22.44 15.02
C SER A 2 -0.08 -20.92 14.94
N ASP A 3 1.01 -20.24 14.55
CA ASP A 3 0.95 -18.82 14.27
C ASP A 3 -0.05 -18.62 13.11
N ALA A 4 -1.24 -18.15 13.47
CA ALA A 4 -2.24 -17.81 12.46
C ALA A 4 -1.65 -16.67 11.60
N ALA A 5 -1.75 -16.81 10.28
CA ALA A 5 -1.27 -15.79 9.37
C ALA A 5 -1.96 -14.45 9.67
N ASP A 6 -1.18 -13.40 9.93
CA ASP A 6 -1.71 -12.05 10.21
C ASP A 6 -1.84 -11.18 8.94
N PHE A 7 -1.38 -11.71 7.80
CA PHE A 7 -1.42 -11.06 6.47
C PHE A 7 -0.71 -9.69 6.41
N ILE A 8 0.14 -9.38 7.38
CA ILE A 8 0.93 -8.14 7.41
C ILE A 8 2.37 -8.48 7.03
N GLU A 9 2.83 -7.96 5.91
CA GLU A 9 4.21 -8.15 5.44
C GLU A 9 4.98 -6.84 5.47
N VAL A 10 6.25 -6.94 5.88
CA VAL A 10 7.21 -5.84 5.82
C VAL A 10 8.40 -6.30 4.99
N TYR A 11 8.58 -5.65 3.85
CA TYR A 11 9.71 -5.89 2.96
C TYR A 11 10.79 -4.86 3.25
N HIS A 12 11.81 -5.29 3.99
CA HIS A 12 12.97 -4.44 4.26
C HIS A 12 13.75 -4.21 2.96
N ASP A 13 14.34 -3.03 2.85
CA ASP A 13 15.14 -2.63 1.69
C ASP A 13 14.38 -2.72 0.34
N ALA A 14 13.06 -2.51 0.37
CA ALA A 14 12.22 -2.50 -0.82
C ALA A 14 12.51 -1.32 -1.75
N VAL A 15 12.97 -0.20 -1.16
CA VAL A 15 13.37 1.02 -1.86
C VAL A 15 14.72 1.49 -1.31
N ASP A 16 15.60 1.90 -2.23
CA ASP A 16 16.92 2.45 -1.86
C ASP A 16 16.77 3.69 -0.95
N PRO A 17 17.50 3.76 0.17
CA PRO A 17 17.50 4.94 1.03
C PRO A 17 17.84 6.26 0.31
N ALA A 18 18.60 6.23 -0.79
CA ALA A 18 18.86 7.43 -1.59
C ALA A 18 17.59 7.94 -2.27
N LEU A 19 16.75 7.04 -2.81
CA LEU A 19 15.45 7.43 -3.37
C LEU A 19 14.50 7.95 -2.29
N CYS A 20 14.51 7.35 -1.10
CA CYS A 20 13.73 7.84 0.04
C CYS A 20 14.13 9.28 0.42
N ARG A 21 15.43 9.59 0.48
CA ARG A 21 15.92 10.97 0.72
C ARG A 21 15.48 11.93 -0.37
N GLN A 22 15.59 11.56 -1.64
CA GLN A 22 15.15 12.38 -2.77
C GLN A 22 13.66 12.71 -2.70
N LEU A 23 12.81 11.74 -2.30
CA LEU A 23 11.38 11.95 -2.10
C LEU A 23 11.11 12.98 -1.00
N VAL A 24 11.81 12.88 0.15
CA VAL A 24 11.68 13.83 1.26
C VAL A 24 12.14 15.23 0.83
N GLU A 25 13.33 15.35 0.24
CA GLU A 25 13.90 16.63 -0.20
C GLU A 25 12.98 17.32 -1.23
N ARG A 26 12.46 16.56 -2.19
CA ARG A 26 11.54 17.08 -3.22
C ARG A 26 10.19 17.48 -2.62
N PHE A 27 9.66 16.72 -1.66
CA PHE A 27 8.45 17.07 -0.92
C PHE A 27 8.62 18.43 -0.20
N GLU A 28 9.71 18.61 0.55
CA GLU A 28 9.99 19.86 1.27
C GLU A 28 10.21 21.04 0.31
N ALA A 29 10.95 20.82 -0.79
CA ALA A 29 11.21 21.86 -1.77
C ALA A 29 9.98 22.29 -2.57
N SER A 30 8.98 21.42 -2.72
CA SER A 30 7.77 21.72 -3.49
C SER A 30 6.89 22.78 -2.82
N GLY A 31 6.82 22.80 -1.50
CA GLY A 31 5.91 23.65 -0.75
C GLY A 31 4.42 23.34 -0.96
N ASP A 32 4.06 22.26 -1.67
CA ASP A 32 2.70 21.92 -2.09
C ASP A 32 1.93 21.08 -1.04
N GLY A 33 2.55 20.79 0.10
CA GLY A 33 1.90 20.05 1.19
C GLY A 33 0.67 20.77 1.72
N VAL A 34 -0.44 20.04 1.82
CA VAL A 34 -1.70 20.56 2.38
C VAL A 34 -2.08 19.79 3.64
N PRO A 35 -2.84 20.41 4.59
CA PRO A 35 -3.30 19.70 5.77
C PRO A 35 -4.07 18.42 5.41
N GLY A 36 -3.70 17.30 6.06
CA GLY A 36 -4.31 16.00 5.85
C GLY A 36 -5.79 15.99 6.22
N LYS A 37 -6.61 15.25 5.44
CA LYS A 37 -8.05 15.16 5.63
C LYS A 37 -8.47 13.77 6.08
N VAL A 38 -9.53 13.70 6.89
CA VAL A 38 -10.25 12.48 7.29
C VAL A 38 -11.72 12.65 6.96
N GLY A 39 -12.34 11.66 6.28
CA GLY A 39 -13.76 11.75 5.93
C GLY A 39 -14.14 12.94 5.04
N GLY A 40 -13.13 13.60 4.41
CA GLY A 40 -13.31 14.82 3.62
C GLY A 40 -13.20 16.13 4.40
N GLY A 41 -13.06 16.07 5.74
CA GLY A 41 -12.87 17.25 6.63
C GLY A 41 -11.46 17.35 7.20
N LEU A 42 -11.17 18.50 7.82
CA LEU A 42 -9.95 18.75 8.59
C LEU A 42 -10.25 18.52 10.07
N TYR A 43 -9.66 17.49 10.64
CA TYR A 43 -9.81 17.09 12.04
C TYR A 43 -8.41 16.78 12.60
N PRO A 44 -7.63 17.78 13.03
CA PRO A 44 -6.24 17.58 13.49
C PRO A 44 -6.12 16.60 14.66
N GLU A 45 -7.16 16.49 15.49
CA GLU A 45 -7.22 15.52 16.59
C GLU A 45 -7.33 14.06 16.09
N LEU A 46 -7.80 13.83 14.85
CA LEU A 46 -7.90 12.52 14.23
C LEU A 46 -6.71 12.25 13.31
N LYS A 47 -6.24 13.28 12.58
CA LYS A 47 -5.08 13.21 11.68
C LYS A 47 -4.43 14.58 11.58
N ASP A 48 -3.20 14.70 12.05
CA ASP A 48 -2.36 15.91 11.91
C ASP A 48 -1.15 15.56 11.03
N SER A 49 -1.21 15.95 9.75
CA SER A 49 -0.17 15.72 8.75
C SER A 49 -0.18 16.80 7.68
N LEU A 50 0.92 16.89 6.91
CA LEU A 50 0.93 17.53 5.61
C LEU A 50 0.97 16.46 4.54
N ASP A 51 0.01 16.49 3.62
CA ASP A 51 -0.19 15.50 2.58
C ASP A 51 0.05 16.11 1.20
N LEU A 52 0.72 15.35 0.30
CA LEU A 52 0.91 15.70 -1.09
C LEU A 52 0.60 14.49 -1.97
N THR A 53 -0.45 14.58 -2.78
CA THR A 53 -0.72 13.57 -3.82
C THR A 53 0.21 13.83 -4.99
N ILE A 54 1.09 12.84 -5.30
CA ILE A 54 2.07 12.95 -6.39
C ILE A 54 1.57 12.32 -7.70
N SER A 55 0.62 11.39 -7.62
CA SER A 55 0.10 10.70 -8.81
C SER A 55 -0.60 11.67 -9.76
N GLY A 56 -0.28 11.50 -11.06
CA GLY A 56 -0.81 12.34 -12.13
C GLY A 56 -0.13 13.70 -12.26
N ARG A 57 0.91 13.98 -11.47
CA ARG A 57 1.72 15.20 -11.58
C ARG A 57 2.95 14.93 -12.46
N PRO A 58 3.11 15.60 -13.61
CA PRO A 58 4.25 15.36 -14.51
C PRO A 58 5.61 15.49 -13.84
N GLU A 59 5.74 16.45 -12.93
CA GLU A 59 6.96 16.71 -12.16
C GLU A 59 7.31 15.59 -11.16
N TRP A 60 6.40 14.66 -10.90
CA TRP A 60 6.60 13.51 -10.00
C TRP A 60 6.56 12.16 -10.72
N ALA A 61 6.45 12.15 -12.04
CA ALA A 61 6.24 10.92 -12.82
C ALA A 61 7.36 9.88 -12.65
N ASP A 62 8.61 10.33 -12.50
CA ASP A 62 9.77 9.49 -12.24
C ASP A 62 9.68 8.79 -10.87
N MET A 63 9.30 9.53 -9.84
CA MET A 63 9.13 9.01 -8.48
C MET A 63 7.92 8.08 -8.38
N GLU A 64 6.80 8.45 -9.01
CA GLU A 64 5.61 7.61 -9.08
C GLU A 64 5.92 6.26 -9.76
N ALA A 65 6.65 6.29 -10.88
CA ALA A 65 7.03 5.07 -11.59
C ALA A 65 7.93 4.17 -10.73
N ALA A 66 8.95 4.74 -10.07
CA ALA A 66 9.85 3.99 -9.20
C ALA A 66 9.12 3.35 -8.01
N LEU A 67 8.23 4.09 -7.36
CA LEU A 67 7.42 3.57 -6.26
C LEU A 67 6.47 2.46 -6.71
N ASN A 68 5.76 2.65 -7.83
CA ASN A 68 4.88 1.63 -8.37
C ASN A 68 5.62 0.35 -8.75
N GLN A 69 6.85 0.46 -9.27
CA GLN A 69 7.70 -0.70 -9.56
C GLN A 69 8.09 -1.47 -8.28
N ALA A 70 8.53 -0.76 -7.24
CA ALA A 70 8.88 -1.39 -5.96
C ALA A 70 7.68 -2.06 -5.28
N VAL A 71 6.53 -1.38 -5.28
CA VAL A 71 5.26 -1.92 -4.74
C VAL A 71 4.81 -3.14 -5.53
N PHE A 72 4.93 -3.12 -6.87
CA PHE A 72 4.56 -4.25 -7.70
C PHE A 72 5.44 -5.49 -7.43
N ALA A 73 6.75 -5.31 -7.29
CA ALA A 73 7.66 -6.40 -6.93
C ALA A 73 7.30 -7.01 -5.54
N ALA A 74 6.97 -6.16 -4.57
CA ALA A 74 6.52 -6.61 -3.26
C ALA A 74 5.15 -7.33 -3.33
N LEU A 75 4.22 -6.84 -4.17
CA LEU A 75 2.92 -7.46 -4.40
C LEU A 75 3.03 -8.88 -4.96
N LEU A 76 3.93 -9.12 -5.93
CA LEU A 76 4.16 -10.48 -6.45
C LEU A 76 4.62 -11.42 -5.32
N ARG A 77 5.54 -10.98 -4.48
CA ARG A 77 6.00 -11.75 -3.30
C ARG A 77 4.86 -12.00 -2.30
N TYR A 78 4.04 -10.99 -2.05
CA TYR A 78 2.87 -11.08 -1.16
C TYR A 78 1.87 -12.13 -1.66
N LEU A 79 1.53 -12.09 -2.95
CA LEU A 79 0.56 -13.01 -3.57
C LEU A 79 1.10 -14.44 -3.69
N ARG A 80 2.43 -14.64 -3.80
CA ARG A 80 3.02 -15.98 -3.68
C ARG A 80 2.83 -16.57 -2.28
N ARG A 81 2.93 -15.76 -1.25
CA ARG A 81 2.70 -16.20 0.14
C ARG A 81 1.21 -16.36 0.43
N TYR A 82 0.40 -15.41 0.00
CA TYR A 82 -1.04 -15.34 0.26
C TYR A 82 -1.83 -15.45 -1.05
N HIS A 83 -1.64 -16.55 -1.75
CA HIS A 83 -2.15 -16.76 -3.12
C HIS A 83 -3.68 -16.63 -3.25
N TYR A 84 -4.44 -16.90 -2.18
CA TYR A 84 -5.89 -16.69 -2.18
C TYR A 84 -6.29 -15.21 -2.18
N GLY A 85 -5.39 -14.28 -1.93
CA GLY A 85 -5.61 -12.86 -2.20
C GLY A 85 -5.87 -12.55 -3.68
N LEU A 86 -5.34 -13.39 -4.60
CA LEU A 86 -5.61 -13.30 -6.03
C LEU A 86 -6.69 -14.30 -6.49
N ILE A 87 -6.64 -15.54 -6.00
CA ILE A 87 -7.46 -16.64 -6.51
C ILE A 87 -8.92 -16.56 -6.02
N ALA A 88 -9.13 -16.23 -4.74
CA ALA A 88 -10.46 -16.29 -4.14
C ALA A 88 -11.44 -15.23 -4.65
N PRO A 89 -11.03 -13.98 -4.92
CA PRO A 89 -11.97 -12.95 -5.36
C PRO A 89 -12.50 -13.16 -6.78
N ILE A 90 -11.69 -13.76 -7.66
CA ILE A 90 -11.98 -13.85 -9.09
C ILE A 90 -11.55 -15.22 -9.59
N MET A 91 -12.50 -15.94 -10.18
CA MET A 91 -12.23 -17.24 -10.81
C MET A 91 -11.57 -17.01 -12.18
N LEU A 92 -10.23 -17.03 -12.19
CA LEU A 92 -9.43 -16.81 -13.40
C LEU A 92 -9.14 -18.14 -14.10
N GLU A 93 -9.16 -18.11 -15.43
CA GLU A 93 -8.60 -19.15 -16.29
C GLU A 93 -7.42 -18.60 -17.07
N ILE A 94 -6.31 -19.33 -17.02
CA ILE A 94 -5.07 -18.96 -17.70
C ILE A 94 -4.57 -20.15 -18.56
N SER A 95 -3.68 -19.87 -19.50
CA SER A 95 -2.93 -20.94 -20.17
C SER A 95 -1.83 -21.43 -19.25
N ASP A 96 -1.81 -22.74 -18.98
CA ASP A 96 -0.73 -23.37 -18.20
C ASP A 96 0.56 -23.32 -19.03
N PRO A 97 1.66 -22.74 -18.53
CA PRO A 97 2.93 -22.68 -19.27
C PRO A 97 3.51 -24.05 -19.63
N ALA A 98 3.13 -25.11 -18.92
CA ALA A 98 3.68 -26.44 -19.12
C ALA A 98 3.11 -27.16 -20.36
N ASP A 99 1.83 -26.93 -20.69
CA ASP A 99 1.13 -27.65 -21.76
C ASP A 99 0.25 -26.77 -22.66
N GLY A 100 0.18 -25.46 -22.37
CA GLY A 100 -0.65 -24.50 -23.10
C GLY A 100 -2.17 -24.66 -22.88
N ALA A 101 -2.61 -25.61 -22.07
CA ALA A 101 -4.03 -25.84 -21.84
C ALA A 101 -4.64 -24.74 -20.97
N ARG A 102 -5.88 -24.35 -21.26
CA ARG A 102 -6.62 -23.45 -20.39
C ARG A 102 -7.03 -24.18 -19.10
N LYS A 103 -6.59 -23.62 -17.97
CA LYS A 103 -6.86 -24.16 -16.64
C LYS A 103 -7.30 -23.07 -15.71
N ARG A 104 -8.15 -23.41 -14.75
CA ARG A 104 -8.47 -22.51 -13.65
C ARG A 104 -7.21 -22.28 -12.82
N LEU A 105 -6.94 -21.00 -12.50
CA LEU A 105 -5.84 -20.63 -11.63
C LEU A 105 -6.11 -21.17 -10.22
N ASP A 106 -5.27 -22.09 -9.77
CA ASP A 106 -5.23 -22.61 -8.41
C ASP A 106 -3.88 -22.33 -7.74
N ALA A 107 -3.72 -22.77 -6.50
CA ALA A 107 -2.51 -22.54 -5.73
C ALA A 107 -1.28 -23.18 -6.37
N ASP A 108 -1.41 -24.40 -6.87
CA ASP A 108 -0.30 -25.15 -7.45
C ASP A 108 0.15 -24.53 -8.78
N LEU A 109 -0.81 -24.14 -9.62
CA LEU A 109 -0.50 -23.44 -10.87
C LEU A 109 0.15 -22.10 -10.60
N LEU A 110 -0.36 -21.30 -9.65
CA LEU A 110 0.23 -20.01 -9.28
C LEU A 110 1.69 -20.15 -8.82
N GLN A 111 1.99 -21.17 -8.02
CA GLN A 111 3.36 -21.39 -7.52
C GLN A 111 4.35 -21.79 -8.64
N ARG A 112 3.86 -22.34 -9.74
CA ARG A 112 4.70 -22.71 -10.90
C ARG A 112 4.96 -21.55 -11.86
N LEU A 113 4.15 -20.47 -11.80
CA LEU A 113 4.37 -19.29 -12.62
C LEU A 113 5.63 -18.55 -12.14
N ASP A 114 6.49 -18.15 -13.04
CA ASP A 114 7.53 -17.17 -12.75
C ASP A 114 6.91 -15.74 -12.68
N ASP A 115 7.72 -14.73 -12.34
CA ASP A 115 7.23 -13.37 -12.22
C ASP A 115 6.83 -12.76 -13.58
N GLN A 116 7.44 -13.25 -14.67
CA GLN A 116 7.09 -12.82 -16.04
C GLN A 116 5.69 -13.30 -16.43
N ALA A 117 5.30 -14.49 -16.03
CA ALA A 117 3.97 -15.05 -16.29
C ALA A 117 2.92 -14.55 -15.27
N LEU A 118 3.29 -14.40 -14.00
CA LEU A 118 2.38 -13.93 -12.94
C LEU A 118 2.06 -12.44 -13.07
N GLY A 119 3.04 -11.63 -13.47
CA GLY A 119 2.90 -10.17 -13.54
C GLY A 119 1.70 -9.68 -14.35
N PRO A 120 1.51 -10.11 -15.60
CA PRO A 120 0.34 -9.74 -16.41
C PRO A 120 -1.00 -10.15 -15.77
N ILE A 121 -1.07 -11.28 -15.10
CA ILE A 121 -2.28 -11.75 -14.40
C ILE A 121 -2.60 -10.80 -13.25
N VAL A 122 -1.61 -10.42 -12.46
CA VAL A 122 -1.75 -9.47 -11.35
C VAL A 122 -2.18 -8.10 -11.85
N GLN A 123 -1.59 -7.62 -12.96
CA GLN A 123 -1.96 -6.35 -13.61
C GLN A 123 -3.35 -6.37 -14.25
N TYR A 124 -3.83 -7.54 -14.66
CA TYR A 124 -5.20 -7.71 -15.17
C TYR A 124 -6.24 -7.56 -14.05
N VAL A 125 -5.92 -8.03 -12.84
CA VAL A 125 -6.85 -8.00 -11.69
C VAL A 125 -6.73 -6.71 -10.89
N PHE A 126 -5.50 -6.21 -10.70
CA PHE A 126 -5.22 -5.08 -9.81
C PHE A 126 -4.68 -3.87 -10.55
N ARG A 127 -4.84 -2.72 -9.90
CA ARG A 127 -4.30 -1.43 -10.32
C ARG A 127 -3.74 -0.67 -9.12
N PRO A 128 -2.75 0.21 -9.32
CA PRO A 128 -2.28 1.10 -8.27
C PRO A 128 -3.33 2.17 -7.94
N GLY A 129 -3.34 2.62 -6.69
CA GLY A 129 -4.03 3.82 -6.24
C GLY A 129 -3.16 5.07 -6.36
N ALA A 130 -3.75 6.24 -6.12
CA ALA A 130 -3.00 7.48 -6.06
C ALA A 130 -2.04 7.49 -4.87
N ILE A 131 -0.77 7.86 -5.12
CA ILE A 131 0.28 7.90 -4.10
C ILE A 131 0.26 9.23 -3.37
N ASN A 132 0.23 9.17 -2.05
CA ASN A 132 0.34 10.33 -1.17
C ASN A 132 1.66 10.27 -0.39
N LEU A 133 2.42 11.35 -0.45
CA LEU A 133 3.50 11.62 0.48
C LEU A 133 2.90 12.32 1.70
N GLN A 134 3.34 11.94 2.90
CA GLN A 134 2.81 12.49 4.14
C GLN A 134 3.95 12.79 5.11
N ARG A 135 3.91 14.00 5.69
CA ARG A 135 4.78 14.43 6.78
C ARG A 135 3.98 14.52 8.07
N TYR A 136 4.51 13.95 9.13
CA TYR A 136 3.99 14.02 10.49
C TYR A 136 5.03 14.70 11.38
N SER A 137 4.68 15.85 11.95
CA SER A 137 5.61 16.66 12.75
C SER A 137 5.89 16.02 14.10
N ALA A 138 7.13 16.11 14.55
CA ALA A 138 7.60 15.61 15.85
C ALA A 138 6.72 16.07 17.02
N GLY A 139 6.41 15.14 17.92
CA GLY A 139 5.67 15.40 19.17
C GLY A 139 4.19 15.78 19.00
N ARG A 140 3.72 15.95 17.74
CA ARG A 140 2.34 16.40 17.45
C ARG A 140 1.67 15.63 16.33
N GLY A 141 2.33 15.51 15.19
CA GLY A 141 1.76 14.91 13.99
C GLY A 141 1.51 13.42 14.16
N GLY A 142 0.38 12.93 13.67
CA GLY A 142 0.01 11.52 13.72
C GLY A 142 -1.31 11.23 13.03
N TYR A 143 -1.67 9.96 13.00
CA TYR A 143 -3.01 9.53 12.61
C TYR A 143 -3.54 8.58 13.70
N PRO A 144 -3.84 9.13 14.92
CA PRO A 144 -4.21 8.31 16.08
C PRO A 144 -5.59 7.68 15.97
N TYR A 145 -6.44 8.13 15.03
CA TYR A 145 -7.74 7.54 14.78
C TYR A 145 -7.61 6.12 14.25
N TRP A 146 -8.26 5.16 14.93
CA TRP A 146 -8.36 3.79 14.44
C TRP A 146 -9.23 3.72 13.19
N HIS A 147 -8.67 3.32 12.06
CA HIS A 147 -9.36 3.30 10.79
C HIS A 147 -9.02 2.06 9.97
N CYS A 148 -9.86 1.81 8.99
CA CYS A 148 -9.58 0.89 7.89
C CYS A 148 -9.77 1.64 6.57
N GLU A 149 -9.37 1.00 5.48
CA GLU A 149 -9.32 1.65 4.17
C GLU A 149 -10.59 1.43 3.34
N LEU A 150 -11.47 0.51 3.76
CA LEU A 150 -12.74 0.21 3.08
C LEU A 150 -13.89 1.01 3.69
N TYR A 151 -14.46 1.91 2.90
CA TYR A 151 -15.66 2.66 3.25
C TYR A 151 -16.36 3.17 1.98
N PRO A 152 -17.71 3.33 1.98
CA PRO A 152 -18.42 3.87 0.83
C PRO A 152 -18.15 5.39 0.73
N ARG A 153 -17.71 5.84 -0.45
CA ARG A 153 -17.53 7.26 -0.74
C ARG A 153 -17.63 7.51 -2.25
N GLY A 154 -18.37 8.57 -2.62
CA GLY A 154 -18.55 8.94 -4.02
C GLY A 154 -19.46 7.95 -4.77
N ALA A 155 -19.92 8.36 -5.95
CA ALA A 155 -20.77 7.53 -6.81
C ALA A 155 -20.00 6.35 -7.42
N ASP A 156 -18.66 6.48 -7.56
CA ASP A 156 -17.76 5.48 -8.11
C ASP A 156 -17.29 4.44 -7.10
N ALA A 157 -17.64 4.65 -5.80
CA ALA A 157 -17.29 3.77 -4.69
C ALA A 157 -15.79 3.37 -4.65
N GLU A 158 -14.89 4.24 -5.13
CA GLU A 158 -13.45 3.97 -5.29
C GLU A 158 -12.80 3.31 -4.06
N PRO A 159 -13.08 3.76 -2.80
CA PRO A 159 -12.46 3.10 -1.64
C PRO A 159 -12.90 1.65 -1.42
N LEU A 160 -14.05 1.21 -1.96
CA LEU A 160 -14.49 -0.18 -1.86
C LEU A 160 -13.71 -1.13 -2.78
N HIS A 161 -12.96 -0.60 -3.76
CA HIS A 161 -12.08 -1.39 -4.62
C HIS A 161 -10.71 -1.68 -3.98
N ARG A 162 -10.37 -1.07 -2.82
CA ARG A 162 -9.08 -1.27 -2.16
C ARG A 162 -8.96 -2.69 -1.63
N HIS A 163 -7.96 -3.41 -2.09
CA HIS A 163 -7.67 -4.78 -1.66
C HIS A 163 -6.60 -4.82 -0.57
N LEU A 164 -5.48 -4.14 -0.83
CA LEU A 164 -4.39 -3.98 0.12
C LEU A 164 -4.07 -2.49 0.32
N LEU A 165 -3.64 -2.14 1.51
CA LEU A 165 -2.92 -0.89 1.77
C LEU A 165 -1.42 -1.14 1.66
N TRP A 166 -0.65 -0.10 1.36
CA TRP A 166 0.79 -0.10 1.51
C TRP A 166 1.31 1.21 2.10
N THR A 167 2.38 1.10 2.87
CA THR A 167 3.11 2.24 3.44
C THR A 167 4.60 2.01 3.29
N LEU A 168 5.29 2.92 2.63
CA LEU A 168 6.74 3.00 2.55
C LEU A 168 7.23 4.03 3.56
N TYR A 169 8.15 3.63 4.44
CA TYR A 169 8.80 4.52 5.39
C TYR A 169 9.99 5.20 4.71
N LEU A 170 9.94 6.54 4.58
CA LEU A 170 10.97 7.31 3.88
C LEU A 170 12.12 7.72 4.79
N ASN A 171 11.91 7.69 6.10
CA ASN A 171 12.94 7.91 7.12
C ASN A 171 12.62 7.12 8.39
N ASP A 172 13.59 7.10 9.30
CA ASP A 172 13.52 6.48 10.62
C ASP A 172 14.31 7.31 11.65
N GLY A 173 14.57 6.74 12.84
CA GLY A 173 15.40 7.36 13.86
C GLY A 173 14.72 8.46 14.69
N PHE A 174 13.43 8.69 14.49
CA PHE A 174 12.64 9.71 15.22
C PHE A 174 12.01 9.21 16.53
N GLY A 175 12.19 7.94 16.88
CA GLY A 175 11.57 7.30 18.05
C GLY A 175 10.04 7.28 17.97
N ALA A 176 9.40 6.19 18.37
CA ALA A 176 7.96 5.97 18.20
C ALA A 176 7.50 6.09 16.72
N GLY A 177 6.28 6.52 16.45
CA GLY A 177 5.80 6.71 15.08
C GLY A 177 5.42 5.43 14.35
N GLU A 178 5.24 4.32 15.05
CA GLU A 178 4.89 3.01 14.50
C GLU A 178 3.53 3.05 13.79
N THR A 179 3.34 2.16 12.82
CA THR A 179 2.01 1.76 12.35
C THR A 179 1.53 0.62 13.25
N GLU A 180 0.39 0.82 13.91
CA GLU A 180 -0.14 -0.12 14.90
C GLU A 180 -1.45 -0.75 14.40
N PHE A 181 -1.51 -2.10 14.40
CA PHE A 181 -2.67 -2.89 14.01
C PHE A 181 -3.42 -3.38 15.26
N LEU A 182 -4.71 -3.05 15.35
CA LEU A 182 -5.53 -3.26 16.55
C LEU A 182 -5.73 -4.75 16.87
N TYR A 183 -6.25 -5.50 15.92
CA TYR A 183 -6.65 -6.89 16.15
C TYR A 183 -5.47 -7.84 16.14
N GLN A 184 -4.42 -7.54 15.37
CA GLN A 184 -3.17 -8.31 15.35
C GLN A 184 -2.26 -7.98 16.53
N ARG A 185 -2.55 -6.89 17.26
CA ARG A 185 -1.71 -6.38 18.37
C ARG A 185 -0.24 -6.22 17.93
N ARG A 186 -0.05 -5.77 16.70
CA ARG A 186 1.26 -5.67 16.07
C ARG A 186 1.59 -4.20 15.80
N LYS A 187 2.81 -3.83 16.16
CA LYS A 187 3.41 -2.53 15.84
C LYS A 187 4.52 -2.73 14.81
N ILE A 188 4.49 -1.92 13.78
CA ILE A 188 5.50 -1.90 12.74
C ILE A 188 6.36 -0.67 12.94
N GLU A 189 7.59 -0.87 13.35
CA GLU A 189 8.56 0.20 13.52
C GLU A 189 8.98 0.72 12.15
N PRO A 190 8.99 2.06 11.95
CA PRO A 190 9.50 2.67 10.75
C PRO A 190 11.00 2.35 10.56
N ARG A 191 11.34 1.90 9.34
CA ARG A 191 12.72 1.74 8.90
C ARG A 191 12.82 2.23 7.47
N THR A 192 13.77 3.11 7.20
CA THR A 192 13.98 3.72 5.88
C THR A 192 14.04 2.67 4.78
N GLY A 193 13.24 2.85 3.73
CA GLY A 193 13.15 1.93 2.59
C GLY A 193 12.32 0.67 2.82
N SER A 194 11.74 0.49 4.01
CA SER A 194 10.85 -0.64 4.31
C SER A 194 9.43 -0.37 3.83
N LEU A 195 8.86 -1.35 3.11
CA LEU A 195 7.51 -1.32 2.57
C LEU A 195 6.61 -2.29 3.34
N LEU A 196 5.57 -1.75 3.95
CA LEU A 196 4.48 -2.48 4.60
C LEU A 196 3.37 -2.75 3.58
N LEU A 197 2.87 -4.00 3.54
CA LEU A 197 1.66 -4.42 2.84
C LEU A 197 0.72 -5.12 3.82
N ALA A 198 -0.57 -4.77 3.81
CA ALA A 198 -1.61 -5.39 4.63
C ALA A 198 -2.99 -5.30 3.96
N PRO A 199 -3.96 -6.16 4.31
CA PRO A 199 -5.34 -6.05 3.85
C PRO A 199 -5.99 -4.72 4.22
N ALA A 200 -6.84 -4.19 3.32
CA ALA A 200 -7.51 -2.91 3.49
C ALA A 200 -8.76 -2.96 4.40
N ALA A 201 -9.26 -4.17 4.72
CA ALA A 201 -10.52 -4.39 5.41
C ALA A 201 -10.46 -4.04 6.92
N PHE A 202 -11.63 -3.93 7.56
CA PHE A 202 -11.78 -3.65 9.00
C PHE A 202 -11.01 -4.62 9.90
N THR A 203 -10.75 -5.84 9.45
CA THR A 203 -9.92 -6.82 10.15
C THR A 203 -8.49 -6.33 10.41
N HIS A 204 -8.03 -5.38 9.60
CA HIS A 204 -6.72 -4.73 9.70
C HIS A 204 -6.87 -3.25 10.07
N THR A 205 -7.82 -2.95 10.98
CA THR A 205 -7.93 -1.61 11.59
C THR A 205 -6.60 -1.22 12.20
N HIS A 206 -6.10 -0.05 11.83
CA HIS A 206 -4.77 0.43 12.21
C HIS A 206 -4.76 1.93 12.48
N ARG A 207 -3.65 2.40 13.02
CA ARG A 207 -3.36 3.83 13.26
C ARG A 207 -1.88 4.13 13.07
N GLY A 208 -1.56 5.41 12.88
CA GLY A 208 -0.18 5.91 12.86
C GLY A 208 0.15 6.66 14.14
N ASN A 209 1.11 6.15 14.91
CA ASN A 209 1.56 6.79 16.14
C ASN A 209 2.39 8.05 15.84
N THR A 210 2.39 9.01 16.79
CA THR A 210 3.14 10.26 16.69
C THR A 210 4.64 10.00 16.84
N PRO A 211 5.50 10.52 15.95
CA PRO A 211 6.95 10.46 16.13
C PRO A 211 7.37 11.34 17.33
N ALA A 212 8.31 10.83 18.14
CA ALA A 212 8.73 11.52 19.35
C ALA A 212 9.75 12.64 19.08
N GLN A 213 10.70 12.40 18.15
CA GLN A 213 11.81 13.30 17.83
C GLN A 213 12.06 13.30 16.32
N GLY A 214 12.02 14.49 15.70
CA GLY A 214 12.12 14.61 14.25
C GLY A 214 10.83 14.23 13.51
N ASP A 215 10.67 14.75 12.32
CA ASP A 215 9.48 14.53 11.50
C ASP A 215 9.51 13.15 10.83
N LYS A 216 8.38 12.50 10.78
CA LYS A 216 8.18 11.22 10.08
C LYS A 216 7.65 11.47 8.68
N TYR A 217 8.26 10.83 7.67
CA TYR A 217 7.82 10.86 6.27
C TYR A 217 7.46 9.47 5.79
N ILE A 218 6.33 9.38 5.10
CA ILE A 218 5.90 8.14 4.44
C ILE A 218 5.38 8.44 3.04
N ALA A 219 5.46 7.42 2.17
CA ALA A 219 4.62 7.33 0.98
C ALA A 219 3.58 6.25 1.21
N THR A 220 2.32 6.49 0.87
CA THR A 220 1.24 5.53 1.08
C THR A 220 0.24 5.55 -0.07
N SER A 221 -0.36 4.39 -0.34
CA SER A 221 -1.45 4.22 -1.28
C SER A 221 -2.09 2.83 -1.09
N TRP A 222 -2.79 2.39 -2.11
CA TRP A 222 -3.54 1.13 -2.13
C TRP A 222 -3.27 0.34 -3.40
N ILE A 223 -3.49 -0.95 -3.30
CA ILE A 223 -3.67 -1.85 -4.44
C ILE A 223 -5.17 -2.10 -4.54
N LEU A 224 -5.75 -1.72 -5.67
CA LEU A 224 -7.18 -1.78 -5.90
C LEU A 224 -7.50 -2.85 -6.94
N PHE A 225 -8.67 -3.48 -6.81
CA PHE A 225 -9.23 -4.21 -7.93
C PHE A 225 -9.45 -3.28 -9.12
N ARG A 226 -9.24 -3.77 -10.32
CA ARG A 226 -9.76 -3.11 -11.51
C ARG A 226 -11.27 -3.12 -11.47
N ARG A 227 -11.89 -2.20 -12.18
CA ARG A 227 -13.35 -2.14 -12.28
C ARG A 227 -13.88 -3.36 -13.03
N ALA A 228 -15.11 -3.77 -12.72
CA ALA A 228 -15.73 -4.97 -13.26
C ALA A 228 -15.75 -4.98 -14.80
N GLU A 229 -15.98 -3.84 -15.43
CA GLU A 229 -15.99 -3.70 -16.89
C GLU A 229 -14.62 -4.02 -17.54
N HIS A 230 -13.52 -3.87 -16.81
CA HIS A 230 -12.17 -4.23 -17.30
C HIS A 230 -11.87 -5.74 -17.10
N ILE A 231 -12.45 -6.34 -16.08
CA ILE A 231 -12.18 -7.75 -15.72
C ILE A 231 -13.12 -8.69 -16.47
N PHE A 232 -14.39 -8.33 -16.58
CA PHE A 232 -15.41 -9.23 -17.12
C PHE A 232 -15.92 -8.85 -18.51
N GLY A 233 -15.47 -7.73 -19.05
CA GLY A 233 -15.94 -7.19 -20.32
C GLY A 233 -17.38 -6.68 -20.18
N GLY A 234 -17.62 -5.38 -20.33
CA GLY A 234 -18.95 -4.79 -20.42
C GLY A 234 -19.52 -4.92 -21.81
#